data_6a2f6f19b611b2b3b3f7809811d31f5d
#
_entry.id   6a2f6f19b611b2b3b3f7809811d31f5d
#
_cell.length_a   1.000
_cell.length_b   1.000
_cell.length_c   1.000
_cell.angle_alpha   90.00
_cell.angle_beta   90.00
_cell.angle_gamma   90.00
#
_symmetry.space_group_name_H-M   'P 1'
#
loop_
_entity.id
_entity.type
_entity.pdbx_description
1 polymer ?
#
loop_
_entity_poly.entity_id
_entity_poly.type
_entity_poly.pdbx_seq_one_letter_code
_entity_poly.pdbx_strand_id
1 'polypeptide(L)'
;MAQIKDLEKYIDYEFSSGCYTGDDYKSFQTKYINFLRSICKQNHWQLVNVGRNHYCFSAFIKSAENKCVYVSISDVRFFTNEWYNNILIRKAKNEQDYYGGFNHRTTLKELEMKAMELLEDFPF
;
A
#
# COMPACT_ATOMS: atom_id res chain seq x y z
N MET A 1 -17.85 1.12 1.46
CA MET A 1 -16.48 0.95 1.97
C MET A 1 -15.72 -0.04 1.10
N ALA A 2 -14.51 0.29 0.69
CA ALA A 2 -13.68 -0.61 -0.12
C ALA A 2 -13.22 -1.80 0.71
N GLN A 3 -13.21 -2.97 0.11
CA GLN A 3 -12.85 -4.23 0.78
C GLN A 3 -11.89 -5.03 -0.09
N ILE A 4 -11.21 -5.99 0.54
CA ILE A 4 -10.28 -6.87 -0.18
C ILE A 4 -10.95 -7.55 -1.37
N LYS A 5 -12.20 -7.95 -1.22
CA LYS A 5 -12.93 -8.62 -2.31
C LYS A 5 -13.02 -7.77 -3.58
N ASP A 6 -12.94 -6.45 -3.44
CA ASP A 6 -12.99 -5.56 -4.60
C ASP A 6 -11.71 -5.66 -5.44
N LEU A 7 -10.66 -6.19 -4.87
CA LEU A 7 -9.37 -6.36 -5.51
C LEU A 7 -9.10 -7.80 -5.96
N GLU A 8 -9.88 -8.76 -5.48
CA GLU A 8 -9.57 -10.18 -5.70
C GLU A 8 -9.60 -10.58 -7.18
N LYS A 9 -10.37 -9.88 -8.01
CA LYS A 9 -10.39 -10.18 -9.45
C LYS A 9 -9.06 -9.89 -10.13
N TYR A 10 -8.19 -9.13 -9.49
CA TYR A 10 -6.87 -8.81 -10.05
C TYR A 10 -5.78 -9.77 -9.61
N ILE A 11 -6.10 -10.76 -8.76
CA ILE A 11 -5.13 -11.78 -8.38
C ILE A 11 -4.77 -12.55 -9.66
N ASP A 12 -3.48 -12.69 -9.92
CA ASP A 12 -2.95 -13.32 -11.15
C ASP A 12 -3.35 -12.61 -12.45
N TYR A 13 -3.91 -11.40 -12.36
CA TYR A 13 -4.24 -10.62 -13.54
C TYR A 13 -2.96 -10.06 -14.17
N GLU A 14 -2.84 -10.21 -15.49
CA GLU A 14 -1.71 -9.68 -16.22
C GLU A 14 -2.06 -8.31 -16.80
N PHE A 15 -1.44 -7.27 -16.26
CA PHE A 15 -1.62 -5.92 -16.81
C PHE A 15 -0.79 -5.77 -18.08
N SER A 16 -1.39 -5.17 -19.11
CA SER A 16 -0.72 -4.97 -20.39
C SER A 16 0.54 -4.13 -20.25
N SER A 17 1.63 -4.61 -20.84
CA SER A 17 2.81 -3.79 -21.03
C SER A 17 2.56 -2.87 -22.23
N GLY A 18 3.07 -1.67 -22.21
CA GLY A 18 3.01 -0.78 -23.36
C GLY A 18 2.18 0.48 -23.19
N CYS A 19 1.36 0.57 -22.16
CA CYS A 19 0.68 1.79 -21.79
C CYS A 19 1.03 2.16 -20.37
N TYR A 20 1.44 3.40 -20.16
CA TYR A 20 1.77 3.88 -18.83
C TYR A 20 0.58 3.83 -17.88
N THR A 21 -0.60 3.91 -18.43
CA THR A 21 -1.80 4.14 -17.65
C THR A 21 -2.98 3.43 -18.28
N GLY A 22 -2.82 2.14 -18.57
CA GLY A 22 -3.94 1.34 -19.06
C GLY A 22 -5.13 1.44 -18.14
N ASP A 23 -6.33 1.39 -18.70
CA ASP A 23 -7.56 1.58 -17.92
C ASP A 23 -7.68 0.55 -16.79
N ASP A 24 -7.25 -0.67 -17.03
CA ASP A 24 -7.30 -1.72 -16.02
C ASP A 24 -6.39 -1.40 -14.82
N TYR A 25 -5.19 -0.90 -15.09
CA TYR A 25 -4.29 -0.52 -14.02
C TYR A 25 -4.82 0.69 -13.24
N LYS A 26 -5.40 1.67 -13.94
CA LYS A 26 -5.99 2.82 -13.26
C LYS A 26 -7.13 2.41 -12.33
N SER A 27 -7.98 1.50 -12.79
CA SER A 27 -9.07 0.98 -11.97
C SER A 27 -8.54 0.22 -10.77
N PHE A 28 -7.55 -0.62 -10.98
CA PHE A 28 -6.89 -1.36 -9.91
C PHE A 28 -6.30 -0.41 -8.88
N GLN A 29 -5.53 0.58 -9.33
CA GLN A 29 -4.87 1.53 -8.44
C GLN A 29 -5.89 2.32 -7.62
N THR A 30 -6.95 2.78 -8.25
CA THR A 30 -8.02 3.50 -7.54
C THR A 30 -8.64 2.63 -6.45
N LYS A 31 -8.93 1.38 -6.76
CA LYS A 31 -9.51 0.46 -5.77
C LYS A 31 -8.54 0.16 -4.64
N TYR A 32 -7.27 0.01 -4.95
CA TYR A 32 -6.25 -0.26 -3.95
C TYR A 32 -6.10 0.93 -3.00
N ILE A 33 -6.04 2.13 -3.56
CA ILE A 33 -5.94 3.35 -2.75
C ILE A 33 -7.18 3.52 -1.88
N ASN A 34 -8.36 3.24 -2.42
CA ASN A 34 -9.60 3.33 -1.64
C ASN A 34 -9.62 2.30 -0.51
N PHE A 35 -9.06 1.11 -0.74
CA PHE A 35 -8.92 0.11 0.30
C PHE A 35 -8.01 0.61 1.43
N LEU A 36 -6.85 1.18 1.08
CA LEU A 36 -5.94 1.75 2.08
C LEU A 36 -6.60 2.90 2.85
N ARG A 37 -7.35 3.75 2.15
CA ARG A 37 -8.08 4.84 2.81
C ARG A 37 -9.14 4.32 3.78
N SER A 38 -9.78 3.21 3.45
CA SER A 38 -10.77 2.59 4.34
C SER A 38 -10.12 2.11 5.63
N ILE A 39 -8.96 1.47 5.52
CA ILE A 39 -8.19 1.04 6.69
C ILE A 39 -7.81 2.26 7.54
N CYS A 40 -7.32 3.31 6.90
CA CYS A 40 -6.92 4.52 7.60
C CYS A 40 -8.10 5.16 8.33
N LYS A 41 -9.23 5.25 7.67
CA LYS A 41 -10.43 5.84 8.28
C LYS A 41 -10.90 5.05 9.50
N GLN A 42 -10.85 3.74 9.44
CA GLN A 42 -11.27 2.89 10.56
C GLN A 42 -10.39 3.09 11.80
N ASN A 43 -9.14 3.45 11.60
CA ASN A 43 -8.15 3.55 12.67
C ASN A 43 -7.79 4.99 13.02
N HIS A 44 -8.49 5.97 12.44
CA HIS A 44 -8.17 7.39 12.62
C HIS A 44 -6.78 7.74 12.13
N TRP A 45 -6.33 7.06 11.09
CA TRP A 45 -5.07 7.33 10.38
C TRP A 45 -5.35 8.13 9.12
N GLN A 46 -4.30 8.66 8.51
CA GLN A 46 -4.36 9.36 7.23
C GLN A 46 -3.47 8.65 6.21
N LEU A 47 -3.93 8.57 4.97
CA LEU A 47 -3.10 8.12 3.87
C LEU A 47 -2.52 9.37 3.21
N VAL A 48 -1.21 9.50 3.19
CA VAL A 48 -0.54 10.71 2.70
C VAL A 48 0.57 10.35 1.70
N ASN A 49 0.92 11.33 0.87
CA ASN A 49 2.02 11.22 -0.11
C ASN A 49 1.94 9.97 -0.98
N VAL A 50 0.77 9.78 -1.59
CA VAL A 50 0.57 8.68 -2.53
C VAL A 50 1.38 8.95 -3.79
N GLY A 51 2.40 8.13 -4.03
CA GLY A 51 3.22 8.20 -5.24
C GLY A 51 2.70 7.22 -6.27
N ARG A 52 2.19 7.74 -7.38
CA ARG A 52 1.65 6.91 -8.47
C ARG A 52 2.66 6.87 -9.61
N ASN A 53 3.28 5.71 -9.77
CA ASN A 53 4.16 5.46 -10.88
C ASN A 53 3.51 4.47 -11.84
N HIS A 54 4.20 4.06 -12.89
CA HIS A 54 3.62 3.24 -13.95
C HIS A 54 2.91 2.03 -13.39
N TYR A 55 3.26 1.00 -13.03
CA TYR A 55 2.52 -0.15 -12.55
C TYR A 55 2.86 -0.48 -11.10
N CYS A 56 3.36 0.50 -10.38
CA CYS A 56 3.66 0.37 -8.96
C CYS A 56 3.25 1.65 -8.25
N PHE A 57 3.12 1.60 -6.93
CA PHE A 57 2.85 2.81 -6.19
C PHE A 57 3.32 2.68 -4.74
N SER A 58 3.39 3.81 -4.07
CA SER A 58 3.74 3.87 -2.67
C SER A 58 2.87 4.89 -1.95
N ALA A 59 2.80 4.76 -0.64
CA ALA A 59 2.05 5.70 0.18
C ALA A 59 2.56 5.65 1.61
N PHE A 60 2.21 6.67 2.40
CA PHE A 60 2.49 6.65 3.83
C PHE A 60 1.18 6.61 4.59
N ILE A 61 1.15 5.81 5.64
CA ILE A 61 0.06 5.78 6.60
C ILE A 61 0.53 6.55 7.82
N LYS A 62 -0.20 7.61 8.18
CA LYS A 62 0.17 8.50 9.27
C LYS A 62 -0.86 8.39 10.40
N SER A 63 -0.41 8.10 11.61
CA SER A 63 -1.30 7.98 12.75
C SER A 63 -1.68 9.35 13.31
N ALA A 64 -2.68 9.37 14.20
CA ALA A 64 -3.07 10.59 14.89
C ALA A 64 -1.95 11.18 15.73
N GLU A 65 -0.95 10.37 16.08
CA GLU A 65 0.21 10.80 16.85
C GLU A 65 1.40 11.18 15.96
N ASN A 66 1.16 11.33 14.67
CA ASN A 66 2.17 11.69 13.66
C ASN A 66 3.26 10.63 13.45
N LYS A 67 2.98 9.38 13.79
CA LYS A 67 3.85 8.27 13.48
C LYS A 67 3.53 7.77 12.07
N CYS A 68 4.55 7.36 11.32
CA CYS A 68 4.38 7.01 9.92
C CYS A 68 4.86 5.61 9.59
N VAL A 69 4.20 5.00 8.62
CA VAL A 69 4.58 3.74 8.03
C VAL A 69 4.58 3.92 6.51
N TYR A 70 5.61 3.43 5.85
CA TYR A 70 5.74 3.45 4.40
C TYR A 70 5.24 2.13 3.82
N VAL A 71 4.41 2.18 2.80
CA VAL A 71 3.85 1.01 2.13
C VAL A 71 4.15 1.12 0.64
N SER A 72 4.60 0.03 0.02
CA SER A 72 4.93 0.03 -1.40
C SER A 72 4.58 -1.31 -2.03
N ILE A 73 4.08 -1.24 -3.26
CA ILE A 73 3.86 -2.44 -4.07
C ILE A 73 4.78 -2.41 -5.29
N SER A 74 5.19 -3.61 -5.70
CA SER A 74 6.06 -3.79 -6.86
C SER A 74 5.31 -3.60 -8.17
N ASP A 75 6.05 -3.58 -9.27
CA ASP A 75 5.48 -3.46 -10.61
C ASP A 75 4.58 -4.67 -10.91
N VAL A 76 3.29 -4.43 -11.03
CA VAL A 76 2.28 -5.47 -11.18
C VAL A 76 2.32 -6.17 -12.54
N ARG A 77 3.09 -5.65 -13.52
CA ARG A 77 3.24 -6.32 -14.81
C ARG A 77 4.13 -7.55 -14.69
N PHE A 78 5.14 -7.50 -13.83
CA PHE A 78 6.14 -8.55 -13.68
C PHE A 78 5.98 -9.33 -12.39
N PHE A 79 5.29 -8.77 -11.41
CA PHE A 79 5.12 -9.37 -10.09
C PHE A 79 3.63 -9.39 -9.75
N THR A 80 2.89 -10.17 -10.54
CA THR A 80 1.43 -10.10 -10.59
C THR A 80 0.73 -10.31 -9.26
N ASN A 81 1.29 -11.07 -8.36
CA ASN A 81 0.68 -11.39 -7.07
C ASN A 81 1.24 -10.63 -5.89
N GLU A 82 2.32 -9.88 -6.07
CA GLU A 82 3.03 -9.32 -4.93
C GLU A 82 2.24 -8.21 -4.24
N TRP A 83 1.39 -7.51 -4.98
CA TRP A 83 0.52 -6.50 -4.37
C TRP A 83 -0.46 -7.09 -3.34
N TYR A 84 -0.68 -8.39 -3.40
CA TYR A 84 -1.59 -9.10 -2.51
C TYR A 84 -0.83 -9.90 -1.45
N ASN A 85 0.28 -10.54 -1.83
CA ASN A 85 0.97 -11.51 -0.99
C ASN A 85 2.30 -11.03 -0.43
N ASN A 86 2.87 -9.96 -0.96
CA ASN A 86 4.26 -9.58 -0.62
C ASN A 86 4.44 -8.07 -0.66
N ILE A 87 3.66 -7.39 0.15
CA ILE A 87 3.67 -5.93 0.23
C ILE A 87 4.81 -5.47 1.11
N LEU A 88 5.60 -4.51 0.63
CA LEU A 88 6.64 -3.90 1.44
C LEU A 88 6.01 -2.91 2.43
N ILE A 89 6.37 -3.04 3.69
CA ILE A 89 5.92 -2.11 4.73
C ILE A 89 7.07 -1.91 5.73
N ARG A 90 7.23 -0.66 6.19
CA ARG A 90 8.27 -0.35 7.17
C ARG A 90 7.95 0.94 7.92
N LYS A 91 8.52 1.10 9.10
CA LYS A 91 8.41 2.35 9.84
C LYS A 91 9.10 3.46 9.08
N ALA A 92 8.58 4.67 9.18
CA ALA A 92 9.17 5.86 8.58
C ALA A 92 9.24 6.97 9.63
N LYS A 93 10.27 7.80 9.56
CA LYS A 93 10.43 8.93 10.49
C LYS A 93 9.39 9.99 10.26
N ASN A 94 8.99 10.17 9.00
CA ASN A 94 7.99 11.14 8.59
C ASN A 94 7.43 10.71 7.24
N GLU A 95 6.53 11.51 6.69
CA GLU A 95 5.84 11.19 5.44
C GLU A 95 6.69 11.40 4.18
N GLN A 96 7.99 11.65 4.36
CA GLN A 96 8.94 11.81 3.26
C GLN A 96 10.12 10.84 3.38
N ASP A 97 10.10 9.97 4.38
CA ASP A 97 11.19 9.05 4.62
C ASP A 97 11.01 7.77 3.80
N TYR A 98 11.56 7.77 2.60
CA TYR A 98 11.45 6.63 1.68
C TYR A 98 12.47 5.53 1.97
N TYR A 99 13.42 5.73 2.85
CA TYR A 99 14.57 4.83 2.99
C TYR A 99 14.85 4.33 4.40
N GLY A 100 14.26 4.93 5.42
CA GLY A 100 14.55 4.57 6.80
C GLY A 100 13.81 3.31 7.25
N GLY A 101 14.26 2.75 8.38
CA GLY A 101 13.60 1.62 8.98
C GLY A 101 13.97 0.28 8.36
N PHE A 102 13.50 -0.79 8.95
CA PHE A 102 13.69 -2.15 8.47
C PHE A 102 12.52 -2.56 7.58
N ASN A 103 12.81 -3.18 6.45
CA ASN A 103 11.78 -3.67 5.55
C ASN A 103 11.08 -4.88 6.16
N HIS A 104 9.76 -4.83 6.14
CA HIS A 104 8.92 -5.97 6.49
C HIS A 104 8.07 -6.31 5.28
N ARG A 105 7.56 -7.54 5.23
CA ARG A 105 6.64 -7.96 4.18
C ARG A 105 5.35 -8.41 4.83
N THR A 106 4.24 -8.11 4.16
CA THR A 106 2.93 -8.50 4.66
C THR A 106 2.01 -8.84 3.50
N THR A 107 0.88 -9.44 3.83
CA THR A 107 -0.17 -9.69 2.84
C THR A 107 -1.22 -8.60 2.93
N LEU A 108 -2.05 -8.50 1.90
CA LEU A 108 -3.14 -7.53 1.92
C LEU A 108 -4.10 -7.79 3.08
N LYS A 109 -4.33 -9.05 3.40
CA LYS A 109 -5.22 -9.44 4.50
C LYS A 109 -4.67 -9.04 5.87
N GLU A 110 -3.35 -9.01 6.01
CA GLU A 110 -2.69 -8.71 7.28
C GLU A 110 -2.12 -7.29 7.34
N LEU A 111 -2.33 -6.52 6.28
CA LEU A 111 -1.74 -5.18 6.16
C LEU A 111 -2.15 -4.26 7.31
N GLU A 112 -3.43 -4.24 7.63
CA GLU A 112 -3.95 -3.38 8.70
C GLU A 112 -3.29 -3.71 10.05
N MET A 113 -3.24 -5.00 10.36
CA MET A 113 -2.63 -5.47 11.61
C MET A 113 -1.15 -5.13 11.66
N LYS A 114 -0.44 -5.32 10.55
CA LYS A 114 0.98 -5.03 10.47
C LYS A 114 1.26 -3.54 10.61
N ALA A 115 0.45 -2.70 9.97
CA ALA A 115 0.57 -1.25 10.09
C ALA A 115 0.35 -0.82 11.56
N MET A 116 -0.67 -1.38 12.20
CA MET A 116 -0.96 -1.09 13.61
C MET A 116 0.23 -1.47 14.50
N GLU A 117 0.77 -2.66 14.29
CA GLU A 117 1.94 -3.15 15.03
C GLU A 117 3.13 -2.19 14.90
N LEU A 118 3.43 -1.78 13.67
CA LEU A 118 4.56 -0.89 13.41
C LEU A 118 4.32 0.52 13.94
N LEU A 119 3.09 1.00 13.90
CA LEU A 119 2.77 2.33 14.42
C LEU A 119 2.80 2.38 15.95
N GLU A 120 2.57 1.26 16.61
CA GLU A 120 2.62 1.18 18.07
C GLU A 120 4.01 0.89 18.61
N ASP A 121 4.87 0.29 17.80
CA ASP A 121 6.21 -0.12 18.21
C ASP A 121 7.19 1.04 18.01
N PHE A 122 7.43 1.80 19.06
CA PHE A 122 8.35 2.93 19.07
C PHE A 122 9.40 2.77 20.16
N PRO A 123 10.60 3.37 19.99
CA PRO A 123 11.01 4.34 18.96
C PRO A 123 11.34 3.72 17.61
N PHE A 124 11.44 4.61 16.64
CA PHE A 124 11.73 4.26 15.23
C PHE A 124 13.01 3.40 15.07
#